data_1b4355a209284977221212b6d27c3f8a
#
_entry.id   1b4355a209284977221212b6d27c3f8a
#
_cell.length_a   1.000
_cell.length_b   1.000
_cell.length_c   1.000
_cell.angle_alpha   90.00
_cell.angle_beta   90.00
_cell.angle_gamma   90.00
#
_symmetry.space_group_name_H-M   'P 1'
#
loop_
_entity.id
_entity.type
_entity.pdbx_description
1 polymer ?
#
loop_
_entity_poly.entity_id
_entity_poly.type
_entity_poly.pdbx_seq_one_letter_code
_entity_poly.pdbx_strand_id
1 'polypeptide(L)'
;MALYHFSVKQVSRGKGQTVVNSAAYISGQKLYNDYYGQTHDYTKKSGVIFTEILTPEYVPKRLSDRETLWNEVEKVEKSKQAQLAYSFDIALQNELTLEENIELARAFCREQFVARGMIVDLAVHEGKSKNEDEPDNPHFHVLAPIRPFTEKGSWGNKQKRDYVLDEDGNRIKDAKGKDIFNAVSTTGWNDSELLKEWRRAWTEMVNEKFRECHMAARIDHRSYKEQGIDLIPTIHEGYEVRAMEKKGIKTVIGELNRAIRQFNQMFISLKESIQWMKTVYKEMKAELDRRQNPTLLESLQDYYDKKTQGRPPLPNYYGEMKRKGKNLSNLQEFSKSINYLQTHQIETMDDLQERIEELKRCCFCQQKRNFRKARAVKKIGKSGKDGRGNKDEPAID
;
A
#
# COMPACT_ATOMS: atom_id res chain seq x y z
N MET A 1 13.91 -0.62 -4.78
CA MET A 1 12.58 -0.86 -5.44
C MET A 1 11.67 0.25 -4.95
N ALA A 2 11.13 1.02 -5.88
CA ALA A 2 10.24 2.13 -5.55
C ALA A 2 9.03 1.66 -4.72
N LEU A 3 8.67 2.40 -3.71
CA LEU A 3 7.65 2.05 -2.72
C LEU A 3 6.34 2.76 -3.05
N TYR A 4 5.24 2.02 -3.10
CA TYR A 4 3.90 2.60 -3.14
C TYR A 4 3.14 2.31 -1.85
N HIS A 5 2.74 3.37 -1.16
CA HIS A 5 1.76 3.33 -0.09
C HIS A 5 0.92 4.59 -0.13
N PHE A 6 -0.39 4.44 -0.06
CA PHE A 6 -1.34 5.55 -0.01
C PHE A 6 -2.54 5.13 0.83
N SER A 7 -2.58 5.55 2.08
CA SER A 7 -3.69 5.27 2.97
C SER A 7 -4.41 6.55 3.39
N VAL A 8 -5.70 6.44 3.65
CA VAL A 8 -6.51 7.49 4.24
C VAL A 8 -7.32 6.92 5.40
N LYS A 9 -7.34 7.66 6.49
CA LYS A 9 -8.13 7.37 7.69
C LYS A 9 -8.87 8.64 8.10
N GLN A 10 -9.83 8.51 9.00
CA GLN A 10 -10.51 9.64 9.60
C GLN A 10 -10.16 9.73 11.08
N VAL A 11 -9.72 10.90 11.51
CA VAL A 11 -9.60 11.25 12.92
C VAL A 11 -10.99 11.48 13.46
N SER A 12 -11.41 10.73 14.49
CA SER A 12 -12.76 10.76 15.03
C SER A 12 -12.76 10.88 16.54
N ARG A 13 -13.49 11.86 17.04
CA ARG A 13 -13.71 12.07 18.49
C ARG A 13 -14.38 10.84 19.12
N GLY A 14 -15.33 10.23 18.43
CA GLY A 14 -16.00 9.02 18.90
C GLY A 14 -15.09 7.79 19.09
N LYS A 15 -13.88 7.84 18.54
CA LYS A 15 -12.82 6.84 18.77
C LYS A 15 -11.85 7.26 19.87
N GLY A 16 -12.14 8.30 20.62
CA GLY A 16 -11.22 8.86 21.62
C GLY A 16 -10.01 9.61 21.02
N GLN A 17 -10.11 10.01 19.75
CA GLN A 17 -9.03 10.74 19.07
C GLN A 17 -9.30 12.23 19.08
N THR A 18 -8.24 13.04 19.12
CA THR A 18 -8.28 14.48 18.91
C THR A 18 -7.40 14.86 17.74
N VAL A 19 -7.85 15.83 16.96
CA VAL A 19 -7.08 16.26 15.81
C VAL A 19 -5.87 17.12 16.21
N VAL A 20 -5.96 17.86 17.34
CA VAL A 20 -4.82 18.61 17.89
C VAL A 20 -3.68 17.65 18.29
N ASN A 21 -4.01 16.51 18.91
CA ASN A 21 -3.00 15.48 19.20
C ASN A 21 -2.39 14.90 17.92
N SER A 22 -3.21 14.63 16.91
CA SER A 22 -2.73 14.12 15.63
C SER A 22 -1.80 15.12 14.93
N ALA A 23 -2.15 16.40 14.94
CA ALA A 23 -1.34 17.47 14.37
C ALA A 23 -0.01 17.67 15.12
N ALA A 24 -0.05 17.66 16.46
CA ALA A 24 1.17 17.71 17.28
C ALA A 24 2.10 16.52 16.97
N TYR A 25 1.51 15.32 16.83
CA TYR A 25 2.26 14.10 16.54
C TYR A 25 2.95 14.13 15.17
N ILE A 26 2.23 14.50 14.10
CA ILE A 26 2.81 14.49 12.75
C ILE A 26 3.84 15.61 12.58
N SER A 27 3.62 16.78 13.22
CA SER A 27 4.52 17.93 13.10
C SER A 27 5.70 17.91 14.08
N GLY A 28 5.70 17.00 15.08
CA GLY A 28 6.70 16.99 16.15
C GLY A 28 6.65 18.24 17.03
N GLN A 29 5.49 18.88 17.16
CA GLN A 29 5.32 20.12 17.91
C GLN A 29 4.62 19.91 19.24
N LYS A 30 4.66 20.94 20.07
CA LYS A 30 3.88 21.05 21.29
C LYS A 30 2.67 21.92 21.00
N LEU A 31 1.46 21.37 21.12
CA LEU A 31 0.20 22.08 20.88
C LEU A 31 -0.73 21.95 22.09
N TYR A 32 -1.43 23.04 22.42
CA TYR A 32 -2.46 23.03 23.44
C TYR A 32 -3.82 22.76 22.80
N ASN A 33 -4.59 21.89 23.44
CA ASN A 33 -5.94 21.52 23.00
C ASN A 33 -6.97 22.21 23.93
N ASP A 34 -7.63 23.22 23.41
CA ASP A 34 -8.63 24.00 24.14
C ASP A 34 -9.85 23.15 24.53
N TYR A 35 -10.27 22.21 23.68
CA TYR A 35 -11.46 21.37 23.90
C TYR A 35 -11.32 20.44 25.11
N TYR A 36 -10.10 19.89 25.31
CA TYR A 36 -9.82 18.96 26.40
C TYR A 36 -9.01 19.59 27.53
N GLY A 37 -8.53 20.82 27.39
CA GLY A 37 -7.70 21.52 28.38
C GLY A 37 -6.37 20.86 28.64
N GLN A 38 -5.75 20.25 27.62
CA GLN A 38 -4.49 19.51 27.77
C GLN A 38 -3.49 19.83 26.67
N THR A 39 -2.22 19.70 27.01
CA THR A 39 -1.11 19.91 26.07
C THR A 39 -0.63 18.56 25.52
N HIS A 40 -0.43 18.53 24.21
CA HIS A 40 0.21 17.40 23.51
C HIS A 40 1.62 17.84 23.11
N ASP A 41 2.66 17.17 23.63
CA ASP A 41 4.06 17.52 23.41
C ASP A 41 4.82 16.40 22.72
N TYR A 42 5.18 16.62 21.46
CA TYR A 42 5.97 15.71 20.63
C TYR A 42 7.29 16.32 20.18
N THR A 43 7.79 17.36 20.86
CA THR A 43 9.07 18.04 20.53
C THR A 43 10.28 17.11 20.58
N LYS A 44 10.18 16.00 21.30
CA LYS A 44 11.23 14.96 21.36
C LYS A 44 11.16 13.95 20.21
N LYS A 45 10.15 14.05 19.34
CA LYS A 45 10.02 13.16 18.18
C LYS A 45 11.07 13.54 17.13
N SER A 46 11.91 12.56 16.79
CA SER A 46 12.89 12.69 15.70
C SER A 46 12.26 12.31 14.35
N GLY A 47 12.94 12.72 13.26
CA GLY A 47 12.58 12.30 11.90
C GLY A 47 11.51 13.14 11.22
N VAL A 48 10.98 14.19 11.84
CA VAL A 48 10.17 15.21 11.17
C VAL A 48 11.11 16.22 10.52
N ILE A 49 11.09 16.31 9.21
CA ILE A 49 12.08 17.08 8.43
C ILE A 49 11.49 18.32 7.77
N PHE A 50 10.19 18.30 7.50
CA PHE A 50 9.50 19.44 6.91
C PHE A 50 8.04 19.47 7.36
N THR A 51 7.52 20.67 7.62
CA THR A 51 6.09 20.89 7.90
C THR A 51 5.60 22.20 7.30
N GLU A 52 4.42 22.20 6.70
CA GLU A 52 3.81 23.39 6.11
C GLU A 52 2.28 23.28 6.18
N ILE A 53 1.58 24.40 6.42
CA ILE A 53 0.15 24.47 6.21
C ILE A 53 -0.12 25.18 4.89
N LEU A 54 -0.77 24.45 3.98
CA LEU A 54 -1.16 24.95 2.67
C LEU A 54 -2.67 25.26 2.68
N THR A 55 -3.02 26.44 2.23
CA THR A 55 -4.40 26.92 2.25
C THR A 55 -4.81 27.50 0.90
N PRO A 56 -6.11 27.39 0.52
CA PRO A 56 -6.67 28.21 -0.54
C PRO A 56 -6.50 29.72 -0.22
N GLU A 57 -6.44 30.57 -1.25
CA GLU A 57 -6.18 32.00 -1.10
C GLU A 57 -7.22 32.75 -0.25
N TYR A 58 -8.49 32.30 -0.25
CA TYR A 58 -9.56 32.90 0.53
C TYR A 58 -9.53 32.55 2.00
N VAL A 59 -8.65 31.62 2.42
CA VAL A 59 -8.53 31.21 3.82
C VAL A 59 -7.69 32.24 4.59
N PRO A 60 -8.16 32.75 5.73
CA PRO A 60 -7.43 33.77 6.47
C PRO A 60 -6.12 33.23 7.05
N LYS A 61 -5.06 34.06 7.01
CA LYS A 61 -3.70 33.71 7.46
C LYS A 61 -3.61 33.10 8.87
N ARG A 62 -4.55 33.46 9.78
CA ARG A 62 -4.57 32.87 11.13
C ARG A 62 -4.73 31.35 11.11
N LEU A 63 -5.33 30.77 10.07
CA LEU A 63 -5.47 29.33 9.91
C LEU A 63 -4.21 28.67 9.29
N SER A 64 -3.17 29.45 9.00
CA SER A 64 -1.83 28.91 8.73
C SER A 64 -1.03 28.66 10.03
N ASP A 65 -1.56 29.04 11.19
CA ASP A 65 -1.09 28.62 12.50
C ASP A 65 -1.73 27.28 12.89
N ARG A 66 -0.91 26.29 13.19
CA ARG A 66 -1.34 24.90 13.41
C ARG A 66 -2.25 24.75 14.63
N GLU A 67 -1.89 25.39 15.74
CA GLU A 67 -2.66 25.32 16.97
C GLU A 67 -4.02 25.97 16.78
N THR A 68 -4.05 27.16 16.18
CA THR A 68 -5.30 27.88 15.86
C THR A 68 -6.20 27.07 14.93
N LEU A 69 -5.64 26.54 13.85
CA LEU A 69 -6.40 25.74 12.86
C LEU A 69 -7.11 24.57 13.54
N TRP A 70 -6.37 23.75 14.27
CA TRP A 70 -6.91 22.52 14.79
C TRP A 70 -7.82 22.70 16.01
N ASN A 71 -7.59 23.73 16.82
CA ASN A 71 -8.53 24.11 17.86
C ASN A 71 -9.84 24.66 17.29
N GLU A 72 -9.81 25.43 16.20
CA GLU A 72 -11.05 25.83 15.50
C GLU A 72 -11.83 24.64 14.95
N VAL A 73 -11.13 23.64 14.36
CA VAL A 73 -11.79 22.41 13.89
C VAL A 73 -12.44 21.64 15.04
N GLU A 74 -11.76 21.48 16.18
CA GLU A 74 -12.36 20.86 17.37
C GLU A 74 -13.59 21.63 17.87
N LYS A 75 -13.51 22.96 17.88
CA LYS A 75 -14.57 23.84 18.38
C LYS A 75 -15.82 23.84 17.48
N VAL A 76 -15.65 23.84 16.17
CA VAL A 76 -16.79 23.88 15.22
C VAL A 76 -17.56 22.55 15.18
N GLU A 77 -16.90 21.45 15.52
CA GLU A 77 -17.47 20.11 15.54
C GLU A 77 -18.15 19.81 16.88
N LYS A 78 -19.46 19.99 16.96
CA LYS A 78 -20.25 19.90 18.22
C LYS A 78 -20.52 18.47 18.69
N SER A 79 -20.55 17.49 17.77
CA SER A 79 -20.91 16.11 18.10
C SER A 79 -19.80 15.38 18.86
N LYS A 80 -20.16 14.61 19.88
CA LYS A 80 -19.25 13.68 20.56
C LYS A 80 -18.72 12.56 19.64
N GLN A 81 -19.39 12.29 18.52
CA GLN A 81 -19.01 11.31 17.51
C GLN A 81 -18.42 11.97 16.26
N ALA A 82 -18.02 13.24 16.35
CA ALA A 82 -17.56 13.99 15.18
C ALA A 82 -16.36 13.36 14.51
N GLN A 83 -16.40 13.27 13.20
CA GLN A 83 -15.25 13.09 12.35
C GLN A 83 -14.60 14.45 12.13
N LEU A 84 -13.32 14.59 12.46
CA LEU A 84 -12.63 15.88 12.53
C LEU A 84 -11.80 16.17 11.27
N ALA A 85 -10.99 15.22 10.87
CA ALA A 85 -10.08 15.35 9.74
C ALA A 85 -9.90 14.06 8.97
N TYR A 86 -9.55 14.18 7.69
CA TYR A 86 -8.86 13.12 6.95
C TYR A 86 -7.39 13.11 7.37
N SER A 87 -6.84 11.91 7.53
CA SER A 87 -5.42 11.68 7.79
C SER A 87 -4.88 10.76 6.70
N PHE A 88 -4.05 11.31 5.85
CA PHE A 88 -3.36 10.56 4.79
C PHE A 88 -1.96 10.19 5.28
N ASP A 89 -1.49 9.03 4.80
CA ASP A 89 -0.14 8.53 4.99
C ASP A 89 0.33 8.01 3.63
N ILE A 90 1.33 8.67 3.06
CA ILE A 90 1.74 8.48 1.67
C ILE A 90 3.27 8.29 1.63
N ALA A 91 3.71 7.19 1.00
CA ALA A 91 5.13 6.90 0.86
C ALA A 91 5.81 7.87 -0.12
N LEU A 92 7.01 8.30 0.26
CA LEU A 92 7.98 8.97 -0.59
C LEU A 92 8.99 7.97 -1.15
N GLN A 93 9.89 8.42 -1.99
CA GLN A 93 10.78 7.56 -2.75
C GLN A 93 12.22 7.65 -2.24
N ASN A 94 12.82 6.49 -1.92
CA ASN A 94 14.22 6.41 -1.53
C ASN A 94 15.18 6.76 -2.68
N GLU A 95 14.69 6.68 -3.90
CA GLU A 95 15.46 6.96 -5.12
C GLU A 95 15.62 8.47 -5.38
N LEU A 96 14.78 9.31 -4.77
CA LEU A 96 14.80 10.76 -4.91
C LEU A 96 15.53 11.41 -3.72
N THR A 97 16.08 12.59 -3.95
CA THR A 97 16.63 13.42 -2.86
C THR A 97 15.51 13.89 -1.92
N LEU A 98 15.92 14.36 -0.74
CA LEU A 98 14.98 14.88 0.24
C LEU A 98 14.22 16.09 -0.29
N GLU A 99 14.92 17.00 -0.94
CA GLU A 99 14.36 18.21 -1.53
C GLU A 99 13.34 17.89 -2.62
N GLU A 100 13.66 16.96 -3.52
CA GLU A 100 12.75 16.49 -4.56
C GLU A 100 11.49 15.84 -3.99
N ASN A 101 11.64 15.05 -2.94
CA ASN A 101 10.51 14.44 -2.23
C ASN A 101 9.61 15.49 -1.58
N ILE A 102 10.19 16.54 -0.94
CA ILE A 102 9.42 17.64 -0.34
C ILE A 102 8.67 18.42 -1.42
N GLU A 103 9.34 18.78 -2.51
CA GLU A 103 8.71 19.50 -3.62
C GLU A 103 7.57 18.72 -4.24
N LEU A 104 7.76 17.41 -4.46
CA LEU A 104 6.75 16.52 -5.01
C LEU A 104 5.52 16.42 -4.08
N ALA A 105 5.74 16.26 -2.77
CA ALA A 105 4.66 16.23 -1.78
C ALA A 105 3.88 17.56 -1.73
N ARG A 106 4.59 18.69 -1.79
CA ARG A 106 3.97 20.04 -1.81
C ARG A 106 3.15 20.26 -3.09
N ALA A 107 3.71 19.90 -4.25
CA ALA A 107 3.01 20.01 -5.54
C ALA A 107 1.74 19.16 -5.53
N PHE A 108 1.83 17.90 -5.11
CA PHE A 108 0.68 17.01 -4.99
C PHE A 108 -0.39 17.58 -4.07
N CYS A 109 -0.03 18.09 -2.89
CA CYS A 109 -0.98 18.69 -1.96
C CYS A 109 -1.67 19.92 -2.55
N ARG A 110 -0.94 20.77 -3.26
CA ARG A 110 -1.51 21.97 -3.90
C ARG A 110 -2.49 21.61 -5.01
N GLU A 111 -2.09 20.71 -5.91
CA GLU A 111 -2.88 20.34 -7.08
C GLU A 111 -4.09 19.48 -6.73
N GLN A 112 -3.94 18.54 -5.78
CA GLN A 112 -4.98 17.55 -5.52
C GLN A 112 -5.89 17.92 -4.35
N PHE A 113 -5.39 18.64 -3.35
CA PHE A 113 -6.17 18.96 -2.17
C PHE A 113 -6.52 20.45 -2.10
N VAL A 114 -5.53 21.35 -2.14
CA VAL A 114 -5.77 22.79 -2.00
C VAL A 114 -6.60 23.34 -3.15
N ALA A 115 -6.34 22.92 -4.38
CA ALA A 115 -7.14 23.31 -5.57
C ALA A 115 -8.62 22.89 -5.46
N ARG A 116 -8.93 21.88 -4.62
CA ARG A 116 -10.31 21.45 -4.31
C ARG A 116 -10.87 22.13 -3.05
N GLY A 117 -10.21 23.16 -2.54
CA GLY A 117 -10.66 23.93 -1.38
C GLY A 117 -10.30 23.32 -0.02
N MET A 118 -9.45 22.31 0.05
CA MET A 118 -9.01 21.73 1.31
C MET A 118 -7.89 22.57 1.94
N ILE A 119 -7.94 22.75 3.25
CA ILE A 119 -6.80 23.18 4.05
C ILE A 119 -5.96 21.94 4.34
N VAL A 120 -4.65 22.03 4.16
CA VAL A 120 -3.72 20.90 4.26
C VAL A 120 -2.65 21.20 5.29
N ASP A 121 -2.53 20.38 6.30
CA ASP A 121 -1.39 20.35 7.22
C ASP A 121 -0.48 19.21 6.79
N LEU A 122 0.63 19.57 6.13
CA LEU A 122 1.64 18.67 5.56
C LEU A 122 2.79 18.47 6.54
N ALA A 123 3.21 17.24 6.76
CA ALA A 123 4.41 16.88 7.49
C ALA A 123 5.18 15.77 6.78
N VAL A 124 6.46 15.99 6.50
CA VAL A 124 7.35 15.02 5.85
C VAL A 124 8.25 14.40 6.88
N HIS A 125 8.32 13.08 6.87
CA HIS A 125 9.14 12.29 7.79
C HIS A 125 10.21 11.51 7.02
N GLU A 126 11.43 11.52 7.55
CA GLU A 126 12.56 10.83 6.96
C GLU A 126 12.39 9.29 7.00
N GLY A 127 11.73 8.79 8.03
CA GLY A 127 11.44 7.35 8.17
C GLY A 127 12.67 6.46 8.22
N LYS A 128 13.80 6.96 8.77
CA LYS A 128 15.03 6.16 8.88
C LYS A 128 14.79 4.84 9.57
N SER A 129 15.24 3.76 8.93
CA SER A 129 15.26 2.45 9.56
C SER A 129 16.32 2.41 10.66
N LYS A 130 16.01 1.72 11.75
CA LYS A 130 16.98 1.43 12.82
C LYS A 130 17.81 0.18 12.51
N ASN A 131 17.46 -0.55 11.47
CA ASN A 131 18.12 -1.75 11.00
C ASN A 131 18.72 -1.46 9.63
N GLU A 132 20.02 -1.60 9.49
CA GLU A 132 20.76 -1.36 8.23
C GLU A 132 20.32 -2.28 7.09
N ASP A 133 19.74 -3.45 7.40
CA ASP A 133 19.20 -4.39 6.42
C ASP A 133 17.80 -4.01 5.91
N GLU A 134 17.12 -3.05 6.53
CA GLU A 134 15.79 -2.59 6.11
C GLU A 134 15.92 -1.23 5.40
N PRO A 135 15.28 -1.03 4.24
CA PRO A 135 15.29 0.27 3.58
C PRO A 135 14.58 1.32 4.43
N ASP A 136 15.02 2.56 4.30
CA ASP A 136 14.32 3.70 4.85
C ASP A 136 12.89 3.77 4.30
N ASN A 137 11.98 4.31 5.08
CA ASN A 137 10.58 4.49 4.71
C ASN A 137 10.20 5.97 4.78
N PRO A 138 10.76 6.82 3.90
CA PRO A 138 10.36 8.21 3.84
C PRO A 138 8.89 8.31 3.45
N HIS A 139 8.16 9.17 4.16
CA HIS A 139 6.72 9.33 3.95
C HIS A 139 6.26 10.72 4.37
N PHE A 140 5.10 11.10 3.87
CA PHE A 140 4.47 12.32 4.33
C PHE A 140 3.06 12.07 4.84
N HIS A 141 2.72 12.82 5.85
CA HIS A 141 1.38 12.88 6.41
C HIS A 141 0.67 14.13 5.94
N VAL A 142 -0.61 13.99 5.69
CA VAL A 142 -1.52 15.11 5.46
C VAL A 142 -2.68 15.00 6.43
N LEU A 143 -2.91 16.06 7.20
CA LEU A 143 -4.18 16.25 7.88
C LEU A 143 -4.99 17.32 7.16
N ALA A 144 -6.25 17.05 6.88
CA ALA A 144 -7.16 17.98 6.23
C ALA A 144 -8.52 17.96 6.91
N PRO A 145 -9.08 19.13 7.34
CA PRO A 145 -10.41 19.19 7.93
C PRO A 145 -11.47 18.59 7.00
N ILE A 146 -12.40 17.81 7.55
CA ILE A 146 -13.53 17.27 6.76
C ILE A 146 -14.53 18.36 6.41
N ARG A 147 -14.61 19.40 7.25
CA ARG A 147 -15.46 20.56 7.04
C ARG A 147 -14.75 21.57 6.14
N PRO A 148 -15.37 22.03 5.03
CA PRO A 148 -14.77 23.05 4.18
C PRO A 148 -14.75 24.40 4.87
N PHE A 149 -13.73 25.21 4.60
CA PHE A 149 -13.75 26.62 4.87
C PHE A 149 -14.28 27.34 3.61
N THR A 150 -15.19 28.29 3.76
CA THR A 150 -15.86 28.93 2.63
C THR A 150 -15.24 30.29 2.29
N GLU A 151 -15.42 30.75 1.05
CA GLU A 151 -15.04 32.10 0.62
C GLU A 151 -15.72 33.22 1.43
N LYS A 152 -16.81 32.89 2.14
CA LYS A 152 -17.49 33.81 3.06
C LYS A 152 -16.74 33.98 4.40
N GLY A 153 -15.57 33.39 4.56
CA GLY A 153 -14.74 33.52 5.74
C GLY A 153 -15.22 32.70 6.96
N SER A 154 -15.98 31.64 6.73
CA SER A 154 -16.52 30.78 7.80
C SER A 154 -16.45 29.29 7.43
N TRP A 155 -16.51 28.45 8.46
CA TRP A 155 -16.64 27.00 8.26
C TRP A 155 -18.01 26.66 7.66
N GLY A 156 -18.01 25.96 6.53
CA GLY A 156 -19.18 25.47 5.85
C GLY A 156 -19.79 24.22 6.49
N ASN A 157 -20.82 23.67 5.90
CA ASN A 157 -21.42 22.42 6.33
C ASN A 157 -20.76 21.23 5.62
N LYS A 158 -20.62 20.09 6.31
CA LYS A 158 -20.13 18.82 5.70
C LYS A 158 -21.13 18.22 4.74
N GLN A 159 -22.41 18.40 5.05
CA GLN A 159 -23.53 17.80 4.32
C GLN A 159 -24.64 18.81 4.15
N LYS A 160 -25.37 18.67 3.07
CA LYS A 160 -26.65 19.34 2.82
C LYS A 160 -27.77 18.32 2.80
N ARG A 161 -28.98 18.77 3.11
CA ARG A 161 -30.18 17.95 2.98
C ARG A 161 -30.70 18.05 1.56
N ASP A 162 -30.77 16.90 0.90
CA ASP A 162 -31.41 16.75 -0.39
C ASP A 162 -32.77 16.10 -0.15
N TYR A 163 -33.86 16.92 -0.18
CA TYR A 163 -35.17 16.47 0.18
C TYR A 163 -35.76 15.60 -0.93
N VAL A 164 -36.41 14.49 -0.51
CA VAL A 164 -37.17 13.65 -1.43
C VAL A 164 -38.46 14.36 -1.75
N LEU A 165 -38.72 14.53 -3.06
CA LEU A 165 -39.90 15.22 -3.56
C LEU A 165 -40.87 14.19 -4.17
N ASP A 166 -42.17 14.50 -4.12
CA ASP A 166 -43.23 13.82 -4.85
C ASP A 166 -43.28 14.28 -6.33
N GLU A 167 -44.22 13.74 -7.11
CA GLU A 167 -44.42 14.09 -8.52
C GLU A 167 -44.78 15.58 -8.72
N ASP A 168 -45.35 16.20 -7.71
CA ASP A 168 -45.77 17.62 -7.71
C ASP A 168 -44.70 18.57 -7.18
N GLY A 169 -43.51 18.02 -6.78
CA GLY A 169 -42.39 18.79 -6.25
C GLY A 169 -42.48 19.14 -4.76
N ASN A 170 -43.42 18.55 -4.03
CA ASN A 170 -43.57 18.75 -2.57
C ASN A 170 -42.67 17.77 -1.80
N ARG A 171 -42.22 18.15 -0.61
CA ARG A 171 -41.40 17.28 0.24
C ARG A 171 -42.22 16.12 0.80
N ILE A 172 -41.71 14.89 0.59
CA ILE A 172 -42.32 13.71 1.19
C ILE A 172 -41.98 13.66 2.68
N LYS A 173 -43.01 13.33 3.49
CA LYS A 173 -42.89 13.20 4.96
C LYS A 173 -42.93 11.73 5.39
N ASP A 174 -42.22 11.42 6.48
CA ASP A 174 -42.30 10.12 7.13
C ASP A 174 -43.62 9.97 7.92
N ALA A 175 -43.84 8.77 8.49
CA ALA A 175 -45.00 8.47 9.30
C ALA A 175 -45.14 9.37 10.56
N LYS A 176 -44.10 10.13 10.92
CA LYS A 176 -44.05 11.07 12.05
C LYS A 176 -44.18 12.52 11.59
N GLY A 177 -44.47 12.78 10.32
CA GLY A 177 -44.65 14.11 9.74
C GLY A 177 -43.31 14.86 9.48
N LYS A 178 -42.15 14.21 9.53
CA LYS A 178 -40.83 14.81 9.25
C LYS A 178 -40.47 14.66 7.79
N ASP A 179 -39.92 15.71 7.19
CA ASP A 179 -39.41 15.66 5.82
C ASP A 179 -38.35 14.56 5.65
N ILE A 180 -38.51 13.73 4.64
CA ILE A 180 -37.54 12.72 4.22
C ILE A 180 -36.47 13.41 3.39
N PHE A 181 -35.19 13.17 3.68
CA PHE A 181 -34.07 13.73 2.94
C PHE A 181 -32.90 12.77 2.92
N ASN A 182 -32.09 12.89 1.88
CA ASN A 182 -30.76 12.27 1.79
C ASN A 182 -29.71 13.26 2.28
N ALA A 183 -28.76 12.78 3.09
CA ALA A 183 -27.62 13.59 3.52
C ALA A 183 -26.53 13.49 2.45
N VAL A 184 -26.36 14.53 1.65
CA VAL A 184 -25.40 14.59 0.55
C VAL A 184 -24.18 15.41 0.97
N SER A 185 -22.97 14.92 0.69
CA SER A 185 -21.71 15.64 0.93
C SER A 185 -21.73 16.98 0.18
N THR A 186 -21.25 18.04 0.83
CA THR A 186 -21.11 19.36 0.18
C THR A 186 -19.86 19.49 -0.65
N THR A 187 -18.84 18.64 -0.42
CA THR A 187 -17.51 18.72 -1.02
C THR A 187 -17.18 17.55 -1.93
N GLY A 188 -17.83 16.41 -1.76
CA GLY A 188 -17.48 15.18 -2.46
C GLY A 188 -16.15 14.55 -2.03
N TRP A 189 -15.44 15.11 -1.03
CA TRP A 189 -14.11 14.64 -0.63
C TRP A 189 -14.07 13.21 -0.05
N ASN A 190 -15.22 12.65 0.27
CA ASN A 190 -15.41 11.27 0.71
C ASN A 190 -15.80 10.30 -0.41
N ASP A 191 -15.79 10.74 -1.65
CA ASP A 191 -16.09 9.89 -2.80
C ASP A 191 -14.97 8.86 -3.01
N SER A 192 -15.37 7.62 -3.22
CA SER A 192 -14.44 6.52 -3.48
C SER A 192 -13.70 6.68 -4.81
N GLU A 193 -14.33 7.27 -5.82
CA GLU A 193 -13.70 7.54 -7.12
C GLU A 193 -12.65 8.64 -6.99
N LEU A 194 -12.90 9.68 -6.20
CA LEU A 194 -11.93 10.72 -5.90
C LEU A 194 -10.67 10.14 -5.22
N LEU A 195 -10.83 9.16 -4.31
CA LEU A 195 -9.68 8.48 -3.71
C LEU A 195 -8.85 7.70 -4.74
N LYS A 196 -9.49 7.08 -5.72
CA LYS A 196 -8.79 6.40 -6.83
C LYS A 196 -8.07 7.41 -7.72
N GLU A 197 -8.69 8.56 -7.98
CA GLU A 197 -8.09 9.67 -8.71
C GLU A 197 -6.83 10.19 -8.01
N TRP A 198 -6.87 10.45 -6.71
CA TRP A 198 -5.70 10.88 -5.93
C TRP A 198 -4.57 9.84 -5.97
N ARG A 199 -4.88 8.55 -5.85
CA ARG A 199 -3.88 7.47 -5.95
C ARG A 199 -3.23 7.42 -7.33
N ARG A 200 -4.03 7.59 -8.38
CA ARG A 200 -3.54 7.66 -9.75
C ARG A 200 -2.65 8.88 -9.94
N ALA A 201 -3.12 10.07 -9.54
CA ALA A 201 -2.37 11.32 -9.66
C ALA A 201 -1.02 11.24 -8.94
N TRP A 202 -0.98 10.70 -7.72
CA TRP A 202 0.28 10.47 -7.02
C TRP A 202 1.24 9.57 -7.80
N THR A 203 0.72 8.46 -8.32
CA THR A 203 1.50 7.54 -9.14
C THR A 203 2.07 8.20 -10.40
N GLU A 204 1.25 8.99 -11.09
CA GLU A 204 1.63 9.71 -12.30
C GLU A 204 2.72 10.75 -12.00
N MET A 205 2.57 11.55 -10.95
CA MET A 205 3.55 12.56 -10.54
C MET A 205 4.91 11.94 -10.16
N VAL A 206 4.91 10.88 -9.36
CA VAL A 206 6.14 10.17 -8.99
C VAL A 206 6.82 9.57 -10.23
N ASN A 207 6.05 8.92 -11.10
CA ASN A 207 6.60 8.29 -12.29
C ASN A 207 7.11 9.32 -13.31
N GLU A 208 6.50 10.52 -13.37
CA GLU A 208 7.02 11.63 -14.16
C GLU A 208 8.36 12.12 -13.60
N LYS A 209 8.43 12.31 -12.28
CA LYS A 209 9.68 12.71 -11.62
C LYS A 209 10.80 11.69 -11.86
N PHE A 210 10.49 10.39 -11.82
CA PHE A 210 11.46 9.35 -12.17
C PHE A 210 11.91 9.44 -13.64
N ARG A 211 11.02 9.83 -14.56
CA ARG A 211 11.40 10.05 -15.99
C ARG A 211 12.32 11.25 -16.14
N GLU A 212 11.99 12.36 -15.47
CA GLU A 212 12.84 13.56 -15.45
C GLU A 212 14.25 13.27 -14.93
N CYS A 213 14.35 12.44 -13.89
CA CYS A 213 15.62 12.02 -13.30
C CYS A 213 16.28 10.83 -14.05
N HIS A 214 15.76 10.42 -15.22
CA HIS A 214 16.25 9.28 -16.00
C HIS A 214 16.32 7.96 -15.24
N MET A 215 15.46 7.76 -14.25
CA MET A 215 15.40 6.54 -13.44
C MET A 215 14.47 5.50 -14.09
N ALA A 216 14.84 4.23 -13.99
CA ALA A 216 14.01 3.11 -14.45
C ALA A 216 12.93 2.71 -13.44
N ALA A 217 13.02 3.19 -12.19
CA ALA A 217 12.06 2.90 -11.14
C ALA A 217 10.65 3.38 -11.52
N ARG A 218 9.63 2.61 -11.13
CA ARG A 218 8.21 2.98 -11.34
C ARG A 218 7.38 2.47 -10.16
N ILE A 219 6.33 3.21 -9.83
CA ILE A 219 5.29 2.79 -8.88
C ILE A 219 3.97 2.57 -9.61
N ASP A 220 3.09 1.74 -9.04
CA ASP A 220 1.74 1.50 -9.55
C ASP A 220 0.75 1.45 -8.37
N HIS A 221 -0.35 2.20 -8.46
CA HIS A 221 -1.39 2.29 -7.44
C HIS A 221 -2.40 1.15 -7.50
N ARG A 222 -2.45 0.43 -8.62
CA ARG A 222 -3.41 -0.64 -8.85
C ARG A 222 -3.04 -1.88 -8.03
N SER A 223 -4.04 -2.66 -7.68
CA SER A 223 -3.81 -3.98 -7.08
C SER A 223 -3.10 -4.92 -8.06
N TYR A 224 -2.40 -5.93 -7.57
CA TYR A 224 -1.77 -6.95 -8.43
C TYR A 224 -2.76 -7.55 -9.44
N LYS A 225 -4.01 -7.76 -9.03
CA LYS A 225 -5.06 -8.26 -9.91
C LYS A 225 -5.36 -7.31 -11.08
N GLU A 226 -5.45 -6.01 -10.81
CA GLU A 226 -5.70 -4.99 -11.84
C GLU A 226 -4.49 -4.78 -12.75
N GLN A 227 -3.29 -5.03 -12.23
CA GLN A 227 -2.05 -5.01 -13.00
C GLN A 227 -1.86 -6.28 -13.85
N GLY A 228 -2.68 -7.30 -13.67
CA GLY A 228 -2.49 -8.62 -14.30
C GLY A 228 -1.30 -9.39 -13.74
N ILE A 229 -0.87 -9.08 -12.52
CA ILE A 229 0.24 -9.74 -11.84
C ILE A 229 -0.32 -10.88 -10.98
N ASP A 230 0.11 -12.10 -11.25
CA ASP A 230 -0.35 -13.31 -10.55
C ASP A 230 0.34 -13.52 -9.19
N LEU A 231 0.65 -12.45 -8.45
CA LEU A 231 1.23 -12.53 -7.11
C LEU A 231 0.16 -12.40 -6.02
N ILE A 232 0.43 -13.02 -4.87
CA ILE A 232 -0.42 -12.91 -3.69
C ILE A 232 0.00 -11.68 -2.89
N PRO A 233 -0.90 -10.71 -2.61
CA PRO A 233 -0.57 -9.58 -1.76
C PRO A 233 -0.39 -10.03 -0.30
N THR A 234 0.57 -9.44 0.40
CA THR A 234 0.73 -9.63 1.85
C THR A 234 -0.42 -8.99 2.62
N ILE A 235 -0.66 -9.49 3.82
CA ILE A 235 -1.69 -8.98 4.72
C ILE A 235 -1.08 -7.87 5.57
N HIS A 236 -1.80 -6.76 5.76
CA HIS A 236 -1.35 -5.69 6.62
C HIS A 236 -1.20 -6.16 8.08
N GLU A 237 0.00 -6.01 8.61
CA GLU A 237 0.36 -6.51 9.96
C GLU A 237 -0.07 -5.47 10.97
N GLY A 238 -0.49 -4.46 11.03
CA GLY A 238 -0.80 -3.52 12.12
C GLY A 238 0.34 -3.36 13.14
N TYR A 239 0.21 -2.37 14.00
CA TYR A 239 1.25 -2.02 14.98
C TYR A 239 1.55 -3.14 15.98
N GLU A 240 0.50 -3.77 16.51
CA GLU A 240 0.63 -4.81 17.54
C GLU A 240 1.40 -6.04 17.00
N VAL A 241 1.05 -6.50 15.80
CA VAL A 241 1.71 -7.64 15.16
C VAL A 241 3.18 -7.33 14.90
N ARG A 242 3.49 -6.13 14.35
CA ARG A 242 4.87 -5.69 14.12
C ARG A 242 5.67 -5.61 15.41
N ALA A 243 5.08 -5.11 16.50
CA ALA A 243 5.73 -5.01 17.79
C ALA A 243 6.04 -6.39 18.37
N MET A 244 5.16 -7.38 18.18
CA MET A 244 5.40 -8.78 18.59
C MET A 244 6.51 -9.43 17.75
N GLU A 245 6.44 -9.31 16.43
CA GLU A 245 7.45 -9.85 15.49
C GLU A 245 8.85 -9.27 15.77
N LYS A 246 8.96 -7.96 16.07
CA LYS A 246 10.24 -7.33 16.47
C LYS A 246 10.82 -7.90 17.78
N LYS A 247 9.98 -8.45 18.67
CA LYS A 247 10.39 -9.14 19.89
C LYS A 247 10.69 -10.62 19.65
N GLY A 248 10.68 -11.09 18.41
CA GLY A 248 10.89 -12.50 18.06
C GLY A 248 9.67 -13.39 18.28
N ILE A 249 8.52 -12.82 18.62
CA ILE A 249 7.27 -13.58 18.84
C ILE A 249 6.61 -13.79 17.46
N LYS A 250 6.58 -15.04 17.02
CA LYS A 250 5.95 -15.41 15.76
C LYS A 250 4.43 -15.27 15.82
N THR A 251 3.86 -14.46 14.94
CA THR A 251 2.43 -14.26 14.86
C THR A 251 1.83 -15.00 13.66
N VAL A 252 0.53 -15.34 13.73
CA VAL A 252 -0.17 -15.99 12.60
C VAL A 252 -0.10 -15.15 11.31
N ILE A 253 -0.25 -13.83 11.43
CA ILE A 253 -0.17 -12.92 10.28
C ILE A 253 1.27 -12.85 9.75
N GLY A 254 2.26 -12.78 10.64
CA GLY A 254 3.68 -12.77 10.26
C GLY A 254 4.10 -14.05 9.55
N GLU A 255 3.71 -15.23 10.07
CA GLU A 255 3.97 -16.53 9.43
C GLU A 255 3.28 -16.62 8.04
N LEU A 256 2.04 -16.15 7.95
CA LEU A 256 1.31 -16.16 6.69
C LEU A 256 1.99 -15.23 5.66
N ASN A 257 2.46 -14.07 6.09
CA ASN A 257 3.19 -13.15 5.20
C ASN A 257 4.56 -13.71 4.76
N ARG A 258 5.24 -14.44 5.65
CA ARG A 258 6.47 -15.18 5.27
C ARG A 258 6.18 -16.24 4.22
N ALA A 259 5.13 -17.04 4.42
CA ALA A 259 4.71 -18.05 3.46
C ALA A 259 4.28 -17.43 2.12
N ILE A 260 3.56 -16.31 2.13
CA ILE A 260 3.17 -15.57 0.91
C ILE A 260 4.43 -15.09 0.17
N ARG A 261 5.40 -14.49 0.87
CA ARG A 261 6.65 -14.02 0.24
C ARG A 261 7.44 -15.17 -0.38
N GLN A 262 7.59 -16.28 0.33
CA GLN A 262 8.25 -17.47 -0.22
C GLN A 262 7.53 -18.03 -1.44
N PHE A 263 6.21 -18.13 -1.38
CA PHE A 263 5.40 -18.59 -2.51
C PHE A 263 5.56 -17.66 -3.74
N ASN A 264 5.46 -16.34 -3.54
CA ASN A 264 5.63 -15.36 -4.61
C ASN A 264 7.03 -15.46 -5.24
N GLN A 265 8.06 -15.63 -4.42
CA GLN A 265 9.44 -15.78 -4.91
C GLN A 265 9.61 -17.06 -5.74
N MET A 266 9.06 -18.19 -5.26
CA MET A 266 9.05 -19.44 -6.02
C MET A 266 8.27 -19.29 -7.33
N PHE A 267 7.12 -18.59 -7.31
CA PHE A 267 6.29 -18.35 -8.48
C PHE A 267 7.02 -17.50 -9.53
N ILE A 268 7.69 -16.41 -9.10
CA ILE A 268 8.51 -15.57 -9.98
C ILE A 268 9.64 -16.39 -10.63
N SER A 269 10.40 -17.13 -9.82
CA SER A 269 11.50 -17.99 -10.31
C SER A 269 10.98 -19.05 -11.31
N LEU A 270 9.83 -19.65 -11.03
CA LEU A 270 9.21 -20.61 -11.95
C LEU A 270 8.78 -19.95 -13.26
N LYS A 271 8.18 -18.75 -13.20
CA LYS A 271 7.76 -18.00 -14.39
C LYS A 271 8.95 -17.61 -15.26
N GLU A 272 10.05 -17.18 -14.64
CA GLU A 272 11.30 -16.87 -15.33
C GLU A 272 11.89 -18.13 -16.00
N SER A 273 11.91 -19.26 -15.29
CA SER A 273 12.37 -20.54 -15.83
C SER A 273 11.52 -20.99 -17.03
N ILE A 274 10.19 -20.83 -16.92
CA ILE A 274 9.26 -21.14 -18.03
C ILE A 274 9.50 -20.22 -19.22
N GLN A 275 9.70 -18.93 -19.00
CA GLN A 275 9.97 -17.97 -20.07
C GLN A 275 11.29 -18.27 -20.75
N TRP A 276 12.32 -18.61 -19.99
CA TRP A 276 13.60 -19.06 -20.52
C TRP A 276 13.44 -20.34 -21.35
N MET A 277 12.73 -21.37 -20.83
CA MET A 277 12.45 -22.59 -21.58
C MET A 277 11.70 -22.34 -22.90
N LYS A 278 10.74 -21.42 -22.91
CA LYS A 278 10.04 -21.02 -24.14
C LYS A 278 10.98 -20.38 -25.16
N THR A 279 11.94 -19.55 -24.71
CA THR A 279 12.93 -18.92 -25.57
C THR A 279 13.85 -19.99 -26.17
N VAL A 280 14.39 -20.87 -25.31
CA VAL A 280 15.24 -22.00 -25.73
C VAL A 280 14.49 -22.92 -26.71
N TYR A 281 13.24 -23.25 -26.39
CA TYR A 281 12.41 -24.07 -27.30
C TYR A 281 12.21 -23.40 -28.66
N LYS A 282 11.96 -22.09 -28.70
CA LYS A 282 11.80 -21.37 -29.98
C LYS A 282 13.10 -21.38 -30.81
N GLU A 283 14.24 -21.20 -30.15
CA GLU A 283 15.56 -21.30 -30.78
C GLU A 283 15.83 -22.75 -31.25
N MET A 284 15.47 -23.73 -30.43
CA MET A 284 15.63 -25.16 -30.74
C MET A 284 14.69 -25.63 -31.83
N LYS A 285 13.43 -25.16 -31.87
CA LYS A 285 12.50 -25.53 -32.93
C LYS A 285 13.02 -25.11 -34.30
N ALA A 286 13.61 -23.93 -34.41
CA ALA A 286 14.28 -23.49 -35.64
C ALA A 286 15.48 -24.41 -36.04
N GLU A 287 16.15 -24.99 -35.08
CA GLU A 287 17.24 -25.95 -35.29
C GLU A 287 16.72 -27.39 -35.54
N LEU A 288 15.61 -27.77 -34.84
CA LEU A 288 14.93 -29.07 -34.98
C LEU A 288 14.25 -29.25 -36.33
N ASP A 289 13.65 -28.18 -36.88
CA ASP A 289 13.10 -28.19 -38.25
C ASP A 289 14.19 -28.57 -39.29
N ARG A 290 15.50 -28.51 -38.92
CA ARG A 290 16.64 -28.98 -39.70
C ARG A 290 17.04 -30.41 -39.40
N ARG A 291 16.59 -31.04 -38.30
CA ARG A 291 16.98 -32.38 -37.84
C ARG A 291 15.75 -33.19 -37.45
N GLN A 292 15.47 -34.24 -38.08
CA GLN A 292 14.28 -35.07 -37.83
C GLN A 292 14.22 -35.68 -36.40
N ASN A 293 13.27 -35.15 -35.58
CA ASN A 293 12.64 -35.71 -34.38
C ASN A 293 13.44 -36.26 -33.18
N PRO A 294 14.21 -35.48 -32.42
CA PRO A 294 14.55 -35.85 -31.04
C PRO A 294 13.53 -35.33 -30.00
N THR A 295 13.51 -35.97 -28.82
CA THR A 295 12.69 -35.53 -27.68
C THR A 295 13.11 -34.17 -27.13
N LEU A 296 12.22 -33.46 -26.42
CA LEU A 296 12.49 -32.14 -25.82
C LEU A 296 13.71 -32.17 -24.87
N LEU A 297 13.86 -33.26 -24.12
CA LEU A 297 14.98 -33.46 -23.19
C LEU A 297 16.33 -33.65 -23.92
N GLU A 298 16.37 -34.50 -24.95
CA GLU A 298 17.57 -34.74 -25.78
C GLU A 298 18.02 -33.47 -26.50
N SER A 299 17.06 -32.69 -26.96
CA SER A 299 17.29 -31.43 -27.64
C SER A 299 17.82 -30.35 -26.70
N LEU A 300 17.30 -30.27 -25.44
CA LEU A 300 17.79 -29.38 -24.40
C LEU A 300 19.23 -29.75 -24.00
N GLN A 301 19.54 -31.01 -23.94
CA GLN A 301 20.85 -31.52 -23.58
C GLN A 301 21.89 -31.20 -24.67
N ASP A 302 21.55 -31.41 -25.92
CA ASP A 302 22.40 -31.10 -27.08
C ASP A 302 22.69 -29.60 -27.23
N TYR A 303 21.67 -28.75 -26.94
CA TYR A 303 21.83 -27.30 -26.92
C TYR A 303 22.78 -26.84 -25.79
N TYR A 304 22.66 -27.44 -24.60
CA TYR A 304 23.54 -27.13 -23.47
C TYR A 304 24.99 -27.56 -23.76
N ASP A 305 25.18 -28.75 -24.31
CA ASP A 305 26.49 -29.28 -24.64
C ASP A 305 27.18 -28.43 -25.70
N LYS A 306 26.48 -27.97 -26.72
CA LYS A 306 27.02 -27.04 -27.73
C LYS A 306 27.36 -25.66 -27.16
N LYS A 307 26.55 -25.14 -26.27
CA LYS A 307 26.80 -23.82 -25.63
C LYS A 307 27.97 -23.86 -24.64
N THR A 308 28.30 -25.04 -24.12
CA THR A 308 29.40 -25.27 -23.19
C THR A 308 30.67 -25.77 -23.86
N GLN A 309 30.62 -26.19 -25.14
CA GLN A 309 31.80 -26.61 -25.91
C GLN A 309 32.86 -25.50 -25.98
N GLY A 310 34.09 -25.79 -25.56
CA GLY A 310 35.22 -24.87 -25.55
C GLY A 310 35.36 -24.03 -24.26
N ARG A 311 34.57 -24.27 -23.23
CA ARG A 311 34.76 -23.63 -21.92
C ARG A 311 35.70 -24.44 -21.03
N PRO A 312 36.54 -23.78 -20.21
CA PRO A 312 37.49 -24.49 -19.34
C PRO A 312 36.79 -25.32 -18.28
N PRO A 313 37.42 -26.42 -17.80
CA PRO A 313 36.81 -27.30 -16.80
C PRO A 313 36.42 -26.58 -15.50
N LEU A 314 35.33 -27.04 -14.92
CA LEU A 314 34.56 -26.50 -13.79
C LEU A 314 35.31 -25.83 -12.61
N PRO A 315 36.49 -26.23 -12.13
CA PRO A 315 37.11 -25.64 -10.94
C PRO A 315 37.51 -24.16 -11.10
N ASN A 316 38.06 -23.78 -12.26
CA ASN A 316 38.45 -22.38 -12.53
C ASN A 316 37.25 -21.49 -12.90
N TYR A 317 36.24 -22.09 -13.49
CA TYR A 317 35.02 -21.42 -13.87
C TYR A 317 34.18 -21.01 -12.65
N TYR A 318 34.15 -21.82 -11.59
CA TYR A 318 33.49 -21.47 -10.33
C TYR A 318 34.07 -20.23 -9.62
N GLY A 319 35.39 -20.04 -9.71
CA GLY A 319 36.06 -18.87 -9.15
C GLY A 319 35.74 -17.57 -9.89
N GLU A 320 35.65 -17.62 -11.21
CA GLU A 320 35.32 -16.46 -12.06
C GLU A 320 33.82 -16.13 -12.03
N MET A 321 32.96 -17.14 -11.95
CA MET A 321 31.49 -16.95 -11.80
C MET A 321 31.11 -16.24 -10.49
N LYS A 322 31.79 -16.53 -9.38
CA LYS A 322 31.60 -15.86 -8.11
C LYS A 322 31.90 -14.37 -8.19
N ARG A 323 32.74 -13.93 -9.12
CA ARG A 323 33.06 -12.52 -9.37
C ARG A 323 32.12 -11.83 -10.36
N LYS A 324 31.41 -12.56 -11.22
CA LYS A 324 30.53 -11.99 -12.28
C LYS A 324 29.01 -12.17 -12.05
N GLY A 325 28.61 -12.80 -10.99
CA GLY A 325 27.22 -12.85 -10.45
C GLY A 325 26.09 -13.38 -11.38
N LYS A 326 26.20 -13.20 -12.69
CA LYS A 326 25.11 -13.49 -13.65
C LYS A 326 25.12 -14.89 -14.26
N ASN A 327 26.26 -15.59 -14.28
CA ASN A 327 26.37 -16.89 -15.01
C ASN A 327 26.09 -18.11 -14.14
N LEU A 328 26.22 -18.00 -12.80
CA LEU A 328 25.92 -19.11 -11.88
C LEU A 328 24.41 -19.39 -11.82
N SER A 329 23.60 -18.33 -11.92
CA SER A 329 22.14 -18.45 -11.96
C SER A 329 21.68 -19.28 -13.16
N ASN A 330 22.24 -19.07 -14.33
CA ASN A 330 21.82 -19.75 -15.57
C ASN A 330 22.08 -21.27 -15.54
N LEU A 331 23.18 -21.71 -14.93
CA LEU A 331 23.49 -23.15 -14.80
C LEU A 331 22.60 -23.83 -13.76
N GLN A 332 22.37 -23.16 -12.65
CA GLN A 332 21.47 -23.65 -11.62
C GLN A 332 20.01 -23.66 -12.09
N GLU A 333 19.57 -22.66 -12.84
CA GLU A 333 18.24 -22.59 -13.45
C GLU A 333 18.04 -23.66 -14.51
N PHE A 334 19.06 -23.91 -15.34
CA PHE A 334 19.03 -24.99 -16.33
C PHE A 334 18.92 -26.37 -15.67
N SER A 335 19.72 -26.64 -14.66
CA SER A 335 19.65 -27.89 -13.88
C SER A 335 18.31 -28.07 -13.18
N LYS A 336 17.78 -27.01 -12.59
CA LYS A 336 16.43 -27.02 -11.99
C LYS A 336 15.35 -27.26 -13.03
N SER A 337 15.48 -26.68 -14.22
CA SER A 337 14.52 -26.84 -15.31
C SER A 337 14.48 -28.28 -15.83
N ILE A 338 15.65 -28.91 -16.04
CA ILE A 338 15.75 -30.32 -16.42
C ILE A 338 15.12 -31.22 -15.35
N ASN A 339 15.51 -31.02 -14.07
CA ASN A 339 14.96 -31.79 -12.97
C ASN A 339 13.42 -31.61 -12.87
N TYR A 340 12.92 -30.43 -13.13
CA TYR A 340 11.48 -30.16 -13.13
C TYR A 340 10.78 -30.91 -14.24
N LEU A 341 11.28 -30.86 -15.48
CA LEU A 341 10.73 -31.59 -16.63
C LEU A 341 10.73 -33.09 -16.38
N GLN A 342 11.84 -33.67 -15.89
CA GLN A 342 11.94 -35.08 -15.56
C GLN A 342 11.01 -35.50 -14.44
N THR A 343 10.95 -34.71 -13.35
CA THR A 343 10.10 -35.04 -12.18
C THR A 343 8.63 -35.03 -12.54
N HIS A 344 8.21 -34.18 -13.49
CA HIS A 344 6.83 -34.04 -13.89
C HIS A 344 6.48 -34.72 -15.23
N GLN A 345 7.41 -35.47 -15.78
CA GLN A 345 7.25 -36.22 -17.05
C GLN A 345 6.74 -35.35 -18.22
N ILE A 346 7.31 -34.13 -18.34
CA ILE A 346 6.98 -33.17 -19.38
C ILE A 346 7.88 -33.44 -20.60
N GLU A 347 7.32 -34.01 -21.65
CA GLU A 347 8.06 -34.44 -22.85
C GLU A 347 7.83 -33.51 -24.05
N THR A 348 6.68 -32.82 -24.07
CA THR A 348 6.27 -31.94 -25.16
C THR A 348 5.96 -30.51 -24.68
N MET A 349 5.81 -29.58 -25.63
CA MET A 349 5.38 -28.20 -25.31
C MET A 349 3.93 -28.14 -24.85
N ASP A 350 3.10 -29.05 -25.29
CA ASP A 350 1.69 -29.13 -24.88
C ASP A 350 1.62 -29.57 -23.41
N ASP A 351 2.41 -30.58 -23.01
CA ASP A 351 2.53 -31.00 -21.60
C ASP A 351 3.01 -29.84 -20.70
N LEU A 352 3.97 -29.05 -21.20
CA LEU A 352 4.46 -27.87 -20.48
C LEU A 352 3.37 -26.80 -20.32
N GLN A 353 2.59 -26.59 -21.37
CA GLN A 353 1.49 -25.63 -21.39
C GLN A 353 0.36 -26.06 -20.43
N GLU A 354 0.01 -27.34 -20.44
CA GLU A 354 -0.98 -27.93 -19.53
C GLU A 354 -0.54 -27.79 -18.06
N ARG A 355 0.75 -28.04 -17.79
CA ARG A 355 1.30 -27.86 -16.45
C ARG A 355 1.31 -26.42 -15.97
N ILE A 356 1.54 -25.46 -16.85
CA ILE A 356 1.38 -24.02 -16.57
C ILE A 356 -0.04 -23.70 -16.17
N GLU A 357 -1.03 -24.20 -16.89
CA GLU A 357 -2.45 -23.96 -16.58
C GLU A 357 -2.89 -24.63 -15.26
N GLU A 358 -2.36 -25.81 -14.94
CA GLU A 358 -2.58 -26.46 -13.65
C GLU A 358 -2.03 -25.63 -12.49
N LEU A 359 -0.78 -25.12 -12.61
CA LEU A 359 -0.16 -24.28 -11.61
C LEU A 359 -0.92 -22.98 -11.40
N LYS A 360 -1.39 -22.34 -12.47
CA LYS A 360 -2.25 -21.15 -12.38
C LYS A 360 -3.55 -21.45 -11.63
N ARG A 361 -4.21 -22.58 -11.91
CA ARG A 361 -5.43 -23.03 -11.22
C ARG A 361 -5.17 -23.32 -9.75
N CYS A 362 -4.07 -23.99 -9.42
CA CYS A 362 -3.66 -24.26 -8.04
C CYS A 362 -3.38 -22.98 -7.24
N CYS A 363 -2.69 -22.03 -7.85
CA CYS A 363 -2.39 -20.72 -7.29
C CYS A 363 -3.68 -19.96 -6.93
N PHE A 364 -4.67 -19.95 -7.83
CA PHE A 364 -5.97 -19.31 -7.61
C PHE A 364 -6.78 -19.97 -6.49
N CYS A 365 -6.71 -21.31 -6.36
CA CYS A 365 -7.36 -22.06 -5.29
C CYS A 365 -6.71 -21.78 -3.92
N GLN A 366 -5.38 -21.68 -3.85
CA GLN A 366 -4.67 -21.31 -2.62
C GLN A 366 -4.94 -19.85 -2.22
N GLN A 367 -5.02 -18.92 -3.16
CA GLN A 367 -5.45 -17.54 -2.89
C GLN A 367 -6.81 -17.51 -2.21
N LYS A 368 -7.80 -18.23 -2.76
CA LYS A 368 -9.15 -18.31 -2.15
C LYS A 368 -9.13 -18.94 -0.75
N ARG A 369 -8.33 -19.99 -0.53
CA ARG A 369 -8.19 -20.64 0.80
C ARG A 369 -7.54 -19.71 1.82
N ASN A 370 -6.48 -19.01 1.44
CA ASN A 370 -5.77 -18.07 2.32
C ASN A 370 -6.64 -16.85 2.65
N PHE A 371 -7.41 -16.35 1.69
CA PHE A 371 -8.38 -15.26 1.92
C PHE A 371 -9.50 -15.68 2.88
N ARG A 372 -9.99 -16.93 2.78
CA ARG A 372 -10.98 -17.49 3.72
C ARG A 372 -10.39 -17.66 5.12
N LYS A 373 -9.15 -18.18 5.26
CA LYS A 373 -8.45 -18.31 6.55
C LYS A 373 -8.21 -16.94 7.20
N ALA A 374 -7.74 -15.95 6.46
CA ALA A 374 -7.53 -14.59 6.97
C ALA A 374 -8.85 -13.91 7.42
N ARG A 375 -9.96 -14.18 6.71
CA ARG A 375 -11.29 -13.68 7.09
C ARG A 375 -11.84 -14.37 8.35
N ALA A 376 -11.56 -15.67 8.53
CA ALA A 376 -11.91 -16.44 9.73
C ALA A 376 -11.14 -15.94 10.95
N VAL A 377 -9.83 -15.71 10.83
CA VAL A 377 -8.99 -15.16 11.91
C VAL A 377 -9.46 -13.75 12.31
N LYS A 378 -9.85 -12.88 11.34
CA LYS A 378 -10.44 -11.57 11.65
C LYS A 378 -11.80 -11.68 12.36
N LYS A 379 -12.58 -12.73 12.09
CA LYS A 379 -13.86 -12.96 12.78
C LYS A 379 -13.66 -13.43 14.23
N ILE A 380 -12.69 -14.32 14.47
CA ILE A 380 -12.36 -14.84 15.80
C ILE A 380 -11.77 -13.70 16.69
N GLY A 381 -10.92 -12.83 16.13
CA GLY A 381 -10.39 -11.67 16.86
C GLY A 381 -11.43 -10.59 17.20
N LYS A 382 -12.57 -10.56 16.50
CA LYS A 382 -13.71 -9.68 16.86
C LYS A 382 -14.63 -10.28 17.92
N SER A 383 -14.81 -11.60 17.94
CA SER A 383 -15.66 -12.25 18.95
C SER A 383 -14.99 -12.37 20.33
N GLY A 384 -13.67 -12.22 20.40
CA GLY A 384 -12.93 -12.23 21.67
C GLY A 384 -12.93 -10.89 22.43
N LYS A 385 -13.45 -9.81 21.85
CA LYS A 385 -13.52 -8.49 22.51
C LYS A 385 -14.87 -8.20 23.21
N ASP A 386 -15.90 -9.00 22.96
CA ASP A 386 -17.24 -8.76 23.55
C ASP A 386 -17.53 -9.61 24.80
N GLY A 387 -16.54 -10.31 25.34
CA GLY A 387 -16.70 -11.23 26.45
C GLY A 387 -15.91 -10.90 27.72
N ARG A 388 -15.84 -9.63 28.14
CA ARG A 388 -15.34 -9.29 29.48
C ARG A 388 -16.13 -8.13 30.07
N GLY A 389 -17.13 -8.49 30.81
CA GLY A 389 -17.91 -7.57 31.63
C GLY A 389 -18.87 -8.31 32.53
N ASN A 390 -18.36 -9.05 33.48
CA ASN A 390 -19.02 -9.30 34.79
C ASN A 390 -17.96 -9.66 35.81
N LYS A 391 -17.65 -8.72 36.67
CA LYS A 391 -16.97 -8.98 37.94
C LYS A 391 -18.07 -9.08 38.99
N ASP A 392 -18.36 -10.26 39.44
CA ASP A 392 -18.95 -10.47 40.74
C ASP A 392 -17.81 -10.55 41.77
N GLU A 393 -17.80 -9.59 42.67
CA GLU A 393 -17.02 -9.64 43.89
C GLU A 393 -17.60 -10.73 44.80
N PRO A 394 -16.78 -11.56 45.46
CA PRO A 394 -17.22 -12.30 46.63
C PRO A 394 -16.96 -11.46 47.89
N ALA A 395 -18.02 -11.29 48.67
CA ALA A 395 -17.94 -10.81 50.06
C ALA A 395 -17.13 -11.80 50.91
N ILE A 396 -16.30 -11.21 51.77
CA ILE A 396 -15.54 -11.88 52.81
C ILE A 396 -16.42 -11.92 54.05
N ASP A 397 -16.56 -13.08 54.64
CA ASP A 397 -16.53 -13.32 56.08
C ASP A 397 -15.33 -14.22 56.40
#